data_f21e72c4fcaf1d3a0c7a82e8e9a19245
#
_entry.id   f21e72c4fcaf1d3a0c7a82e8e9a19245
#
_cell.length_a   1.000
_cell.length_b   1.000
_cell.length_c   1.000
_cell.angle_alpha   90.00
_cell.angle_beta   90.00
_cell.angle_gamma   90.00
#
_symmetry.space_group_name_H-M   'P 1'
#
loop_
_entity.id
_entity.type
_entity.pdbx_description
1 polymer ?
#
loop_
_entity_poly.entity_id
_entity_poly.type
_entity_poly.pdbx_seq_one_letter_code
_entity_poly.pdbx_strand_id
1 'polypeptide(L)'
;AEAKLETTINEMRRASESIFDETKKIAGALSNNQTRGKFGEAQLELLLQGAGLREGHEYSRQKSTTDADSSGIPDITVKMPGGSSIFIDSKFPFDRFIEAFGTEIQSERDEFLTQHTKDLFKHVEALAKRGYHKSQGSPDFVVLFVPFETLLSEALRIEPNFLEKAFKLNVTVATPTSMM
;
A
#
# COMPACT_ATOMS: atom_id res chain seq x y z
N ALA A 1 24.25 -12.32 -33.16
CA ALA A 1 24.20 -12.07 -31.71
C ALA A 1 23.80 -10.63 -31.40
N GLU A 2 24.36 -9.64 -32.08
CA GLU A 2 24.03 -8.21 -31.85
C GLU A 2 22.57 -7.87 -32.18
N ALA A 3 22.04 -8.37 -33.31
CA ALA A 3 20.64 -8.12 -33.70
C ALA A 3 19.62 -8.67 -32.71
N LYS A 4 19.90 -9.80 -32.07
CA LYS A 4 19.04 -10.34 -30.99
C LYS A 4 19.08 -9.48 -29.74
N LEU A 5 20.24 -8.95 -29.37
CA LEU A 5 20.41 -8.09 -28.22
C LEU A 5 19.67 -6.75 -28.41
N GLU A 6 19.79 -6.14 -29.60
CA GLU A 6 19.05 -4.93 -29.96
C GLU A 6 17.54 -5.15 -29.92
N THR A 7 17.05 -6.28 -30.44
CA THR A 7 15.62 -6.61 -30.39
C THR A 7 15.14 -6.75 -28.95
N THR A 8 15.90 -7.46 -28.10
CA THR A 8 15.56 -7.63 -26.69
C THR A 8 15.56 -6.31 -25.94
N ILE A 9 16.55 -5.45 -26.20
CA ILE A 9 16.62 -4.10 -25.60
C ILE A 9 15.42 -3.24 -26.02
N ASN A 10 15.05 -3.29 -27.31
CA ASN A 10 13.91 -2.55 -27.82
C ASN A 10 12.57 -3.07 -27.26
N GLU A 11 12.43 -4.38 -27.08
CA GLU A 11 11.25 -4.98 -26.45
C GLU A 11 11.15 -4.59 -24.97
N MET A 12 12.26 -4.64 -24.24
CA MET A 12 12.32 -4.17 -22.85
C MET A 12 11.98 -2.68 -22.73
N ARG A 13 12.48 -1.87 -23.66
CA ARG A 13 12.19 -0.44 -23.69
C ARG A 13 10.71 -0.17 -23.94
N ARG A 14 10.09 -0.86 -24.91
CA ARG A 14 8.66 -0.75 -25.20
C ARG A 14 7.81 -1.22 -24.03
N ALA A 15 8.18 -2.32 -23.40
CA ALA A 15 7.51 -2.80 -22.19
C ALA A 15 7.60 -1.79 -21.04
N SER A 16 8.77 -1.18 -20.85
CA SER A 16 8.98 -0.13 -19.86
C SER A 16 8.16 1.12 -20.14
N GLU A 17 8.11 1.57 -21.41
CA GLU A 17 7.29 2.71 -21.84
C GLU A 17 5.79 2.42 -21.65
N SER A 18 5.33 1.21 -21.91
CA SER A 18 3.95 0.79 -21.72
C SER A 18 3.56 0.79 -20.24
N ILE A 19 4.41 0.27 -19.36
CA ILE A 19 4.22 0.31 -17.89
C ILE A 19 4.17 1.76 -17.40
N PHE A 20 5.03 2.61 -17.93
CA PHE A 20 5.06 4.03 -17.61
C PHE A 20 3.77 4.74 -18.02
N ASP A 21 3.24 4.48 -19.21
CA ASP A 21 1.99 5.06 -19.71
C ASP A 21 0.79 4.59 -18.87
N GLU A 22 0.74 3.32 -18.53
CA GLU A 22 -0.29 2.77 -17.64
C GLU A 22 -0.20 3.40 -16.24
N THR A 23 0.99 3.55 -15.70
CA THR A 23 1.23 4.21 -14.41
C THR A 23 0.75 5.66 -14.43
N LYS A 24 1.00 6.40 -15.52
CA LYS A 24 0.48 7.76 -15.70
C LYS A 24 -1.04 7.83 -15.72
N LYS A 25 -1.69 6.89 -16.38
CA LYS A 25 -3.16 6.81 -16.44
C LYS A 25 -3.73 6.55 -15.04
N ILE A 26 -3.15 5.62 -14.31
CA ILE A 26 -3.53 5.32 -12.93
C ILE A 26 -3.26 6.54 -12.03
N ALA A 27 -2.15 7.22 -12.21
CA ALA A 27 -1.83 8.45 -11.49
C ALA A 27 -2.86 9.55 -11.71
N GLY A 28 -3.33 9.74 -12.95
CA GLY A 28 -4.40 10.68 -13.26
C GLY A 28 -5.71 10.33 -12.56
N ALA A 29 -6.07 9.05 -12.54
CA ALA A 29 -7.26 8.56 -11.84
C ALA A 29 -7.15 8.66 -10.32
N LEU A 30 -5.94 8.54 -9.77
CA LEU A 30 -5.64 8.58 -8.33
C LEU A 30 -5.04 9.91 -7.88
N SER A 31 -5.40 11.02 -8.53
CA SER A 31 -4.81 12.33 -8.30
C SER A 31 -5.16 12.96 -6.95
N ASN A 32 -6.26 12.54 -6.31
CA ASN A 32 -6.65 13.04 -5.00
C ASN A 32 -6.68 11.94 -3.94
N ASN A 33 -6.49 12.33 -2.68
CA ASN A 33 -6.42 11.42 -1.54
C ASN A 33 -7.71 10.61 -1.33
N GLN A 34 -8.86 11.20 -1.61
CA GLN A 34 -10.15 10.53 -1.44
C GLN A 34 -10.31 9.37 -2.43
N THR A 35 -9.95 9.59 -3.71
CA THR A 35 -9.98 8.55 -4.74
C THR A 35 -8.99 7.43 -4.43
N ARG A 36 -7.79 7.77 -3.93
CA ARG A 36 -6.78 6.79 -3.48
C ARG A 36 -7.31 5.93 -2.34
N GLY A 37 -7.93 6.55 -1.35
CA GLY A 37 -8.52 5.85 -0.22
C GLY A 37 -9.58 4.84 -0.65
N LYS A 38 -10.52 5.28 -1.48
CA LYS A 38 -11.58 4.41 -2.03
C LYS A 38 -11.02 3.26 -2.86
N PHE A 39 -10.00 3.53 -3.66
CA PHE A 39 -9.36 2.49 -4.47
C PHE A 39 -8.69 1.42 -3.60
N GLY A 40 -7.90 1.83 -2.61
CA GLY A 40 -7.22 0.92 -1.69
C GLY A 40 -8.20 0.07 -0.89
N GLU A 41 -9.27 0.66 -0.37
CA GLU A 41 -10.32 -0.04 0.35
C GLU A 41 -11.05 -1.05 -0.55
N ALA A 42 -11.37 -0.67 -1.79
CA ALA A 42 -12.04 -1.55 -2.75
C ALA A 42 -11.16 -2.75 -3.11
N GLN A 43 -9.86 -2.55 -3.31
CA GLN A 43 -8.91 -3.63 -3.58
C GLN A 43 -8.80 -4.59 -2.39
N LEU A 44 -8.70 -4.07 -1.19
CA LEU A 44 -8.65 -4.87 0.02
C LEU A 44 -9.93 -5.70 0.19
N GLU A 45 -11.08 -5.10 -0.03
CA GLU A 45 -12.37 -5.78 0.08
C GLU A 45 -12.50 -6.91 -0.94
N LEU A 46 -12.08 -6.70 -2.19
CA LEU A 46 -12.05 -7.75 -3.22
C LEU A 46 -11.17 -8.94 -2.80
N LEU A 47 -10.03 -8.69 -2.17
CA LEU A 47 -9.15 -9.75 -1.66
C LEU A 47 -9.81 -10.54 -0.53
N LEU A 48 -10.48 -9.87 0.40
CA LEU A 48 -11.18 -10.52 1.51
C LEU A 48 -12.34 -11.38 0.99
N GLN A 49 -13.12 -10.87 0.05
CA GLN A 49 -14.22 -11.60 -0.60
C GLN A 49 -13.70 -12.78 -1.42
N GLY A 50 -12.59 -12.60 -2.13
CA GLY A 50 -11.93 -13.67 -2.87
C GLY A 50 -11.41 -14.80 -1.96
N ALA A 51 -11.08 -14.48 -0.71
CA ALA A 51 -10.72 -15.46 0.33
C ALA A 51 -11.93 -16.11 1.01
N GLY A 52 -13.14 -15.75 0.60
CA GLY A 52 -14.38 -16.32 1.15
C GLY A 52 -14.93 -15.58 2.38
N LEU A 53 -14.37 -14.43 2.74
CA LEU A 53 -14.86 -13.63 3.85
C LEU A 53 -16.05 -12.75 3.41
N ARG A 54 -16.99 -12.53 4.31
CA ARG A 54 -18.23 -11.77 4.03
C ARG A 54 -18.36 -10.59 4.96
N GLU A 55 -18.75 -9.46 4.38
CA GLU A 55 -19.05 -8.26 5.16
C GLU A 55 -20.20 -8.52 6.15
N GLY A 56 -20.04 -8.01 7.37
CA GLY A 56 -21.01 -8.23 8.46
C GLY A 56 -20.88 -9.55 9.17
N HIS A 57 -20.09 -10.50 8.66
CA HIS A 57 -19.81 -11.80 9.28
C HIS A 57 -18.34 -11.91 9.72
N GLU A 58 -17.45 -12.16 8.77
CA GLU A 58 -16.03 -12.33 9.06
C GLU A 58 -15.26 -11.01 9.09
N TYR A 59 -15.76 -9.97 8.41
CA TYR A 59 -15.17 -8.64 8.49
C TYR A 59 -16.23 -7.55 8.54
N SER A 60 -15.84 -6.40 9.05
CA SER A 60 -16.65 -5.18 9.02
C SER A 60 -15.85 -4.01 8.44
N ARG A 61 -16.51 -3.19 7.67
CA ARG A 61 -15.96 -2.01 7.06
C ARG A 61 -16.42 -0.76 7.82
N GLN A 62 -15.54 0.23 7.98
CA GLN A 62 -15.94 1.53 8.47
C GLN A 62 -16.96 2.14 7.50
N LYS A 63 -18.15 2.41 7.99
CA LYS A 63 -19.11 3.21 7.23
C LYS A 63 -18.62 4.66 7.25
N SER A 64 -18.51 5.29 6.08
CA SER A 64 -18.16 6.70 5.99
C SER A 64 -19.26 7.53 6.66
N THR A 65 -19.05 7.84 7.91
CA THR A 65 -19.76 8.93 8.56
C THR A 65 -19.03 10.22 8.20
N THR A 66 -19.78 11.22 7.82
CA THR A 66 -19.28 12.56 7.48
C THR A 66 -18.70 13.29 8.70
N ASP A 67 -18.56 12.61 9.82
CA ASP A 67 -18.05 13.19 11.04
C ASP A 67 -16.52 13.11 11.12
N ALA A 68 -15.91 14.28 11.32
CA ALA A 68 -14.48 14.50 11.43
C ALA A 68 -13.78 13.78 12.60
N ASP A 69 -14.48 12.95 13.35
CA ASP A 69 -14.02 12.27 14.56
C ASP A 69 -13.75 10.77 14.37
N SER A 70 -13.49 10.33 13.15
CA SER A 70 -13.12 8.92 12.87
C SER A 70 -11.66 8.57 13.22
N SER A 71 -10.96 9.45 13.93
CA SER A 71 -9.62 9.17 14.44
C SER A 71 -9.65 8.03 15.45
N GLY A 72 -9.19 6.87 15.03
CA GLY A 72 -9.08 5.68 15.89
C GLY A 72 -9.93 4.48 15.47
N ILE A 73 -10.68 4.57 14.37
CA ILE A 73 -11.43 3.45 13.82
C ILE A 73 -10.70 2.93 12.57
N PRO A 74 -10.32 1.63 12.50
CA PRO A 74 -9.68 1.06 11.32
C PRO A 74 -10.64 0.98 10.13
N ASP A 75 -10.09 1.03 8.90
CA ASP A 75 -10.88 0.91 7.67
C ASP A 75 -11.62 -0.42 7.60
N ILE A 76 -10.95 -1.50 7.96
CA ILE A 76 -11.51 -2.84 8.02
C ILE A 76 -11.09 -3.54 9.31
N THR A 77 -12.04 -4.22 9.94
CA THR A 77 -11.81 -5.13 11.07
C THR A 77 -12.17 -6.54 10.65
N VAL A 78 -11.20 -7.46 10.68
CA VAL A 78 -11.40 -8.88 10.39
C VAL A 78 -11.53 -9.64 11.71
N LYS A 79 -12.62 -10.38 11.85
CA LYS A 79 -12.87 -11.23 13.02
C LYS A 79 -12.15 -12.55 12.86
N MET A 80 -11.36 -12.91 13.83
CA MET A 80 -10.62 -14.16 13.84
C MET A 80 -11.32 -15.20 14.71
N PRO A 81 -11.15 -16.51 14.40
CA PRO A 81 -11.57 -17.56 15.31
C PRO A 81 -10.97 -17.36 16.70
N GLY A 82 -11.75 -17.53 17.74
CA GLY A 82 -11.30 -17.32 19.12
C GLY A 82 -11.59 -15.91 19.69
N GLY A 83 -12.25 -15.05 18.92
CA GLY A 83 -12.71 -13.72 19.39
C GLY A 83 -11.73 -12.59 19.26
N SER A 84 -10.53 -12.81 18.70
CA SER A 84 -9.58 -11.74 18.37
C SER A 84 -9.95 -11.09 17.03
N SER A 85 -9.42 -9.88 16.81
CA SER A 85 -9.63 -9.12 15.56
C SER A 85 -8.31 -8.67 14.97
N ILE A 86 -8.26 -8.57 13.64
CA ILE A 86 -7.16 -7.93 12.92
C ILE A 86 -7.67 -6.61 12.35
N PHE A 87 -6.96 -5.54 12.62
CA PHE A 87 -7.26 -4.21 12.10
C PHE A 87 -6.42 -3.94 10.86
N ILE A 88 -7.06 -3.48 9.79
CA ILE A 88 -6.41 -3.21 8.52
C ILE A 88 -6.75 -1.78 8.09
N ASP A 89 -5.73 -0.98 7.85
CA ASP A 89 -5.85 0.33 7.21
C ASP A 89 -5.20 0.31 5.83
N SER A 90 -5.89 0.87 4.84
CA SER A 90 -5.38 1.05 3.49
C SER A 90 -4.95 2.50 3.31
N LYS A 91 -3.66 2.74 3.25
CA LYS A 91 -3.08 4.04 2.92
C LYS A 91 -1.79 3.89 2.15
N PHE A 92 -1.56 4.78 1.21
CA PHE A 92 -0.31 4.79 0.47
C PHE A 92 0.00 6.17 -0.08
N PRO A 93 1.28 6.58 -0.06
CA PRO A 93 1.74 7.74 -0.80
C PRO A 93 1.91 7.37 -2.28
N PHE A 94 1.71 8.31 -3.16
CA PHE A 94 1.82 8.05 -4.60
C PHE A 94 2.57 9.13 -5.36
N ASP A 95 2.61 10.35 -4.85
CA ASP A 95 3.11 11.51 -5.57
C ASP A 95 4.60 11.39 -5.93
N ARG A 96 5.45 11.06 -4.97
CA ARG A 96 6.89 10.91 -5.22
C ARG A 96 7.23 9.69 -6.06
N PHE A 97 6.45 8.62 -5.93
CA PHE A 97 6.56 7.46 -6.78
C PHE A 97 6.31 7.81 -8.26
N ILE A 98 5.26 8.58 -8.55
CA ILE A 98 4.97 9.06 -9.90
C ILE A 98 6.06 9.99 -10.43
N GLU A 99 6.55 10.91 -9.63
CA GLU A 99 7.65 11.80 -10.02
C GLU A 99 8.92 11.03 -10.36
N ALA A 100 9.19 9.93 -9.67
CA ALA A 100 10.33 9.07 -9.96
C ALA A 100 10.28 8.46 -11.37
N PHE A 101 9.09 8.11 -11.83
CA PHE A 101 8.89 7.59 -13.19
C PHE A 101 8.80 8.68 -14.26
N GLY A 102 8.67 9.94 -13.85
CA GLY A 102 8.62 11.10 -14.74
C GLY A 102 10.00 11.64 -15.15
N THR A 103 11.07 11.15 -14.57
CA THR A 103 12.43 11.56 -14.88
C THR A 103 13.25 10.43 -15.49
N GLU A 104 14.09 10.75 -16.48
CA GLU A 104 15.06 9.81 -17.06
C GLU A 104 16.41 9.82 -16.32
N ILE A 105 16.61 10.80 -15.45
CA ILE A 105 17.85 10.98 -14.69
C ILE A 105 17.82 10.07 -13.46
N GLN A 106 18.75 9.11 -13.41
CA GLN A 106 18.79 8.09 -12.34
C GLN A 106 18.96 8.69 -10.94
N SER A 107 19.77 9.73 -10.80
CA SER A 107 19.97 10.39 -9.50
C SER A 107 18.70 11.09 -8.99
N GLU A 108 17.93 11.71 -9.86
CA GLU A 108 16.63 12.32 -9.50
C GLU A 108 15.60 11.24 -9.14
N ARG A 109 15.57 10.16 -9.91
CA ARG A 109 14.69 9.02 -9.63
C ARG A 109 14.98 8.44 -8.24
N ASP A 110 16.23 8.26 -7.90
CA ASP A 110 16.64 7.72 -6.59
C ASP A 110 16.27 8.68 -5.45
N GLU A 111 16.35 9.98 -5.65
CA GLU A 111 15.89 10.99 -4.68
C GLU A 111 14.36 10.88 -4.47
N PHE A 112 13.59 10.81 -5.53
CA PHE A 112 12.13 10.66 -5.43
C PHE A 112 11.74 9.34 -4.75
N LEU A 113 12.40 8.24 -5.08
CA LEU A 113 12.14 6.94 -4.44
C LEU A 113 12.57 6.91 -2.97
N THR A 114 13.63 7.63 -2.62
CA THR A 114 14.05 7.81 -1.22
C THR A 114 12.97 8.58 -0.45
N GLN A 115 12.46 9.66 -1.04
CA GLN A 115 11.38 10.43 -0.42
C GLN A 115 10.07 9.62 -0.33
N HIS A 116 9.74 8.85 -1.37
CA HIS A 116 8.62 7.91 -1.35
C HIS A 116 8.73 6.92 -0.19
N THR A 117 9.90 6.35 0.02
CA THR A 117 10.16 5.42 1.12
C THR A 117 9.92 6.06 2.48
N LYS A 118 10.36 7.30 2.66
CA LYS A 118 10.10 8.08 3.87
C LYS A 118 8.61 8.37 4.05
N ASP A 119 7.91 8.72 2.98
CA ASP A 119 6.49 9.01 3.02
C ASP A 119 5.68 7.75 3.39
N LEU A 120 6.05 6.60 2.83
CA LEU A 120 5.43 5.33 3.19
C LEU A 120 5.68 4.98 4.66
N PHE A 121 6.89 5.20 5.16
CA PHE A 121 7.20 4.95 6.57
C PHE A 121 6.45 5.90 7.53
N LYS A 122 6.18 7.13 7.11
CA LYS A 122 5.31 8.05 7.88
C LYS A 122 3.90 7.49 8.07
N HIS A 123 3.36 6.79 7.08
CA HIS A 123 2.07 6.10 7.23
C HIS A 123 2.15 4.97 8.25
N VAL A 124 3.27 4.22 8.27
CA VAL A 124 3.53 3.20 9.29
C VAL A 124 3.55 3.83 10.69
N GLU A 125 4.30 4.91 10.87
CA GLU A 125 4.40 5.61 12.16
C GLU A 125 3.05 6.18 12.61
N ALA A 126 2.31 6.78 11.69
CA ALA A 126 0.99 7.34 11.98
C ALA A 126 0.01 6.24 12.43
N LEU A 127 0.06 5.09 11.78
CA LEU A 127 -0.78 3.94 12.15
C LEU A 127 -0.38 3.38 13.51
N ALA A 128 0.91 3.28 13.80
CA ALA A 128 1.41 2.86 15.10
C ALA A 128 0.93 3.77 16.24
N LYS A 129 0.87 5.08 16.01
CA LYS A 129 0.42 6.08 16.98
C LYS A 129 -1.07 6.03 17.26
N ARG A 130 -1.89 5.52 16.36
CA ARG A 130 -3.36 5.43 16.57
C ARG A 130 -3.75 4.52 17.74
N GLY A 131 -2.84 3.63 18.15
CA GLY A 131 -3.02 2.85 19.37
C GLY A 131 -4.13 1.79 19.30
N TYR A 132 -4.46 1.28 18.12
CA TYR A 132 -5.44 0.19 17.95
C TYR A 132 -5.11 -1.04 18.79
N HIS A 133 -3.83 -1.30 19.01
CA HIS A 133 -3.33 -2.40 19.84
C HIS A 133 -3.62 -2.23 21.35
N LYS A 134 -4.07 -1.06 21.78
CA LYS A 134 -4.42 -0.77 23.18
C LYS A 134 -5.89 -1.07 23.50
N SER A 135 -6.71 -1.35 22.51
CA SER A 135 -8.12 -1.67 22.70
C SER A 135 -8.28 -3.10 23.22
N GLN A 136 -9.25 -3.32 24.07
CA GLN A 136 -9.55 -4.66 24.59
C GLN A 136 -9.95 -5.59 23.45
N GLY A 137 -9.27 -6.75 23.32
CA GLY A 137 -9.47 -7.69 22.21
C GLY A 137 -8.74 -7.33 20.90
N SER A 138 -7.91 -6.28 20.92
CA SER A 138 -7.08 -5.92 19.77
C SER A 138 -5.90 -6.90 19.60
N PRO A 139 -5.45 -7.16 18.36
CA PRO A 139 -4.25 -7.95 18.12
C PRO A 139 -2.99 -7.19 18.53
N ASP A 140 -1.89 -7.91 18.64
CA ASP A 140 -0.58 -7.33 18.97
C ASP A 140 0.00 -6.46 17.85
N PHE A 141 -0.59 -6.49 16.65
CA PHE A 141 -0.15 -5.73 15.49
C PHE A 141 -1.33 -5.25 14.64
N VAL A 142 -1.11 -4.25 13.81
CA VAL A 142 -2.05 -3.70 12.83
C VAL A 142 -1.49 -3.91 11.44
N VAL A 143 -2.35 -4.06 10.44
CA VAL A 143 -1.94 -4.22 9.04
C VAL A 143 -2.10 -2.90 8.29
N LEU A 144 -1.02 -2.44 7.67
CA LEU A 144 -1.05 -1.39 6.66
C LEU A 144 -1.12 -2.05 5.29
N PHE A 145 -2.24 -1.90 4.60
CA PHE A 145 -2.42 -2.45 3.26
C PHE A 145 -2.00 -1.44 2.20
N VAL A 146 -1.08 -1.86 1.33
CA VAL A 146 -0.58 -1.09 0.19
C VAL A 146 -1.04 -1.78 -1.09
N PRO A 147 -1.93 -1.16 -1.91
CA PRO A 147 -2.59 -1.86 -3.00
C PRO A 147 -1.73 -2.14 -4.23
N PHE A 148 -0.53 -1.58 -4.30
CA PHE A 148 0.41 -1.79 -5.40
C PHE A 148 1.71 -2.40 -4.89
N GLU A 149 2.10 -3.55 -5.45
CA GLU A 149 3.35 -4.26 -5.09
C GLU A 149 4.59 -3.37 -5.25
N THR A 150 4.64 -2.57 -6.33
CA THR A 150 5.79 -1.73 -6.66
C THR A 150 6.05 -0.62 -5.64
N LEU A 151 5.02 -0.11 -4.98
CA LEU A 151 5.17 0.90 -3.92
C LEU A 151 6.01 0.35 -2.75
N LEU A 152 5.77 -0.90 -2.39
CA LEU A 152 6.53 -1.57 -1.34
C LEU A 152 7.88 -2.08 -1.85
N SER A 153 7.95 -2.69 -3.02
CA SER A 153 9.19 -3.25 -3.55
C SER A 153 10.27 -2.18 -3.76
N GLU A 154 9.89 -1.00 -4.25
CA GLU A 154 10.83 0.12 -4.37
C GLU A 154 11.28 0.65 -3.01
N ALA A 155 10.39 0.71 -2.03
CA ALA A 155 10.75 1.08 -0.67
C ALA A 155 11.73 0.08 -0.05
N LEU A 156 11.55 -1.22 -0.28
CA LEU A 156 12.47 -2.26 0.18
C LEU A 156 13.83 -2.21 -0.51
N ARG A 157 13.88 -1.78 -1.76
CA ARG A 157 15.13 -1.58 -2.48
C ARG A 157 15.95 -0.44 -1.87
N ILE A 158 15.31 0.65 -1.48
CA ILE A 158 15.95 1.80 -0.84
C ILE A 158 16.30 1.51 0.63
N GLU A 159 15.39 0.89 1.36
CA GLU A 159 15.56 0.55 2.78
C GLU A 159 15.25 -0.94 3.01
N PRO A 160 16.26 -1.83 2.92
CA PRO A 160 16.04 -3.27 3.08
C PRO A 160 15.43 -3.68 4.42
N ASN A 161 15.62 -2.89 5.46
CA ASN A 161 15.09 -3.14 6.81
C ASN A 161 13.70 -2.52 7.04
N PHE A 162 13.04 -2.03 6.00
CA PHE A 162 11.76 -1.33 6.11
C PHE A 162 10.70 -2.16 6.86
N LEU A 163 10.50 -3.41 6.46
CA LEU A 163 9.49 -4.29 7.07
C LEU A 163 9.82 -4.61 8.53
N GLU A 164 11.11 -4.81 8.84
CA GLU A 164 11.58 -5.05 10.20
C GLU A 164 11.34 -3.83 11.10
N LYS A 165 11.63 -2.64 10.61
CA LYS A 165 11.37 -1.39 11.33
C LYS A 165 9.89 -1.18 11.58
N ALA A 166 9.04 -1.47 10.60
CA ALA A 166 7.59 -1.41 10.76
C ALA A 166 7.10 -2.41 11.80
N PHE A 167 7.59 -3.64 11.74
CA PHE A 167 7.23 -4.70 12.67
C PHE A 167 7.59 -4.36 14.13
N LYS A 168 8.71 -3.67 14.36
CA LYS A 168 9.09 -3.15 15.68
C LYS A 168 8.08 -2.14 16.24
N LEU A 169 7.33 -1.48 15.38
CA LEU A 169 6.24 -0.58 15.75
C LEU A 169 4.87 -1.29 15.81
N ASN A 170 4.87 -2.62 15.76
CA ASN A 170 3.67 -3.47 15.71
C ASN A 170 2.79 -3.21 14.47
N VAL A 171 3.41 -2.81 13.37
CA VAL A 171 2.74 -2.62 12.08
C VAL A 171 3.29 -3.64 11.08
N THR A 172 2.41 -4.42 10.49
CA THR A 172 2.71 -5.33 9.38
C THR A 172 2.27 -4.68 8.09
N VAL A 173 3.17 -4.57 7.12
CA VAL A 173 2.84 -4.02 5.80
C VAL A 173 2.48 -5.18 4.88
N ALA A 174 1.32 -5.10 4.25
CA ALA A 174 0.81 -6.14 3.36
C ALA A 174 0.46 -5.55 2.00
N THR A 175 0.62 -6.34 0.97
CA THR A 175 0.27 -6.06 -0.42
C THR A 175 -0.70 -7.13 -0.93
N PRO A 176 -1.31 -6.97 -2.13
CA PRO A 176 -2.17 -8.01 -2.67
C PRO A 176 -1.55 -9.40 -2.71
N THR A 177 -0.27 -9.51 -3.05
CA THR A 177 0.45 -10.80 -3.08
C THR A 177 0.58 -11.44 -1.70
N SER A 178 0.91 -10.66 -0.66
CA SER A 178 1.07 -11.17 0.70
C SER A 178 -0.25 -11.49 1.40
N MET A 179 -1.37 -10.98 0.89
CA MET A 179 -2.72 -11.23 1.41
C MET A 179 -3.37 -12.50 0.84
N MET A 180 -2.81 -13.05 -0.23
CA MET A 180 -3.35 -14.27 -0.87
C MET A 180 -2.97 -15.55 -0.12
#